data_52c284cd3c77687839a70cb7a9d38531
#
_entry.id   52c284cd3c77687839a70cb7a9d38531
#
_cell.length_a   1.000
_cell.length_b   1.000
_cell.length_c   1.000
_cell.angle_alpha   90.00
_cell.angle_beta   90.00
_cell.angle_gamma   90.00
#
_symmetry.space_group_name_H-M   'P 1'
#
loop_
_entity.id
_entity.type
_entity.pdbx_description
1 polymer ?
#
loop_
_entity_poly.entity_id
_entity_poly.type
_entity_poly.pdbx_seq_one_letter_code
_entity_poly.pdbx_strand_id
1 'polypeptide(L)'
;MRSETEYFRRVYEATYEDMLRYAVIKTRRAADIEDILQNAYSRFFSRITRRGHGDIDDPKAYLMSILQKELSGFYRFKIIKAEKEQRMTDGMTELSVEDIEDSAINAEMLGKVWDEIASAPAESHKAFVLYYYLDMTVADIARELNLSESAVKSRIHRLRASVRQKLAKEWQA
;
A
#
# COMPACT_ATOMS: atom_id res chain seq x y z
N MET A 1 -1.68 -30.90 -6.30
CA MET A 1 -2.90 -30.10 -5.97
C MET A 1 -3.22 -30.06 -4.48
N ARG A 2 -3.34 -31.18 -3.75
CA ARG A 2 -3.54 -31.14 -2.28
C ARG A 2 -2.35 -30.53 -1.54
N SER A 3 -1.12 -30.79 -1.97
CA SER A 3 0.12 -30.28 -1.36
C SER A 3 0.24 -28.77 -1.50
N GLU A 4 -0.05 -28.22 -2.68
CA GLU A 4 0.05 -26.78 -2.96
C GLU A 4 -1.02 -25.98 -2.22
N THR A 5 -2.24 -26.52 -2.10
CA THR A 5 -3.32 -25.87 -1.35
C THR A 5 -3.00 -25.83 0.15
N GLU A 6 -2.45 -26.92 0.69
CA GLU A 6 -2.04 -26.97 2.09
C GLU A 6 -0.85 -26.03 2.38
N TYR A 7 0.12 -26.01 1.48
CA TYR A 7 1.23 -25.06 1.55
C TYR A 7 0.75 -23.62 1.49
N PHE A 8 -0.14 -23.29 0.54
CA PHE A 8 -0.73 -21.97 0.41
C PHE A 8 -1.45 -21.56 1.70
N ARG A 9 -2.28 -22.44 2.27
CA ARG A 9 -3.01 -22.13 3.51
C ARG A 9 -2.07 -21.77 4.64
N ARG A 10 -1.00 -22.53 4.85
CA ARG A 10 0.01 -22.23 5.87
C ARG A 10 0.70 -20.88 5.65
N VAL A 11 1.08 -20.59 4.42
CA VAL A 11 1.70 -19.31 4.08
C VAL A 11 0.70 -18.17 4.29
N TYR A 12 -0.54 -18.34 3.86
CA TYR A 12 -1.59 -17.36 4.04
C TYR A 12 -1.80 -17.02 5.53
N GLU A 13 -2.02 -18.03 6.36
CA GLU A 13 -2.23 -17.87 7.81
C GLU A 13 -1.02 -17.20 8.49
N ALA A 14 0.19 -17.56 8.08
CA ALA A 14 1.42 -17.01 8.65
C ALA A 14 1.75 -15.57 8.20
N THR A 15 1.22 -15.13 7.07
CA THR A 15 1.64 -13.86 6.45
C THR A 15 0.55 -12.81 6.35
N TYR A 16 -0.73 -13.18 6.49
CA TYR A 16 -1.86 -12.29 6.20
C TYR A 16 -1.81 -10.98 7.00
N GLU A 17 -1.52 -11.06 8.29
CA GLU A 17 -1.46 -9.89 9.16
C GLU A 17 -0.36 -8.90 8.71
N ASP A 18 0.82 -9.41 8.37
CA ASP A 18 1.93 -8.56 7.91
C ASP A 18 1.65 -7.94 6.52
N MET A 19 1.02 -8.71 5.62
CA MET A 19 0.62 -8.22 4.31
C MET A 19 -0.46 -7.15 4.43
N LEU A 20 -1.45 -7.38 5.30
CA LEU A 20 -2.51 -6.41 5.61
C LEU A 20 -1.92 -5.11 6.18
N ARG A 21 -1.06 -5.20 7.18
CA ARG A 21 -0.37 -4.03 7.76
C ARG A 21 0.38 -3.23 6.70
N TYR A 22 1.10 -3.93 5.83
CA TYR A 22 1.83 -3.28 4.76
C TYR A 22 0.89 -2.60 3.76
N ALA A 23 -0.17 -3.29 3.34
CA ALA A 23 -1.16 -2.75 2.41
C ALA A 23 -1.88 -1.53 3.01
N VAL A 24 -2.28 -1.57 4.29
CA VAL A 24 -2.91 -0.46 5.00
C VAL A 24 -2.03 0.80 5.00
N ILE A 25 -0.72 0.64 5.27
CA ILE A 25 0.23 1.78 5.25
C ILE A 25 0.34 2.41 3.85
N LYS A 26 0.10 1.62 2.80
CA LYS A 26 0.34 2.02 1.41
C LYS A 26 -0.92 2.35 0.62
N THR A 27 -2.10 2.11 1.16
CA THR A 27 -3.36 2.21 0.42
C THR A 27 -4.27 3.30 0.99
N ARG A 28 -5.01 4.01 0.13
CA ARG A 28 -5.90 5.10 0.54
C ARG A 28 -7.31 4.67 0.93
N ARG A 29 -7.79 3.55 0.38
CA ARG A 29 -9.17 3.11 0.53
C ARG A 29 -9.20 1.68 1.00
N ALA A 30 -10.09 1.38 1.95
CA ALA A 30 -10.27 0.02 2.48
C ALA A 30 -10.60 -1.00 1.38
N ALA A 31 -11.49 -0.66 0.46
CA ALA A 31 -11.87 -1.51 -0.67
C ALA A 31 -10.66 -1.88 -1.56
N ASP A 32 -9.74 -0.95 -1.77
CA ASP A 32 -8.53 -1.19 -2.56
C ASP A 32 -7.58 -2.19 -1.88
N ILE A 33 -7.58 -2.25 -0.54
CA ILE A 33 -6.74 -3.18 0.22
C ILE A 33 -7.13 -4.62 -0.06
N GLU A 34 -8.42 -4.93 -0.01
CA GLU A 34 -8.93 -6.28 -0.26
C GLU A 34 -8.58 -6.75 -1.67
N ASP A 35 -8.80 -5.90 -2.66
CA ASP A 35 -8.47 -6.20 -4.06
C ASP A 35 -6.97 -6.46 -4.25
N ILE A 36 -6.12 -5.62 -3.67
CA ILE A 36 -4.67 -5.73 -3.78
C ILE A 36 -4.18 -7.01 -3.08
N LEU A 37 -4.66 -7.29 -1.88
CA LEU A 37 -4.31 -8.51 -1.15
C LEU A 37 -4.79 -9.75 -1.88
N GLN A 38 -6.04 -9.77 -2.37
CA GLN A 38 -6.59 -10.86 -3.13
C GLN A 38 -5.78 -11.13 -4.41
N ASN A 39 -5.40 -10.08 -5.13
CA ASN A 39 -4.55 -10.21 -6.32
C ASN A 39 -3.18 -10.76 -5.98
N ALA A 40 -2.54 -10.27 -4.90
CA ALA A 40 -1.24 -10.75 -4.48
C ALA A 40 -1.27 -12.24 -4.12
N TYR A 41 -2.24 -12.66 -3.32
CA TYR A 41 -2.40 -14.06 -2.94
C TYR A 41 -2.80 -14.97 -4.11
N SER A 42 -3.66 -14.49 -5.01
CA SER A 42 -4.04 -15.22 -6.22
C SER A 42 -2.84 -15.45 -7.15
N ARG A 43 -1.97 -14.46 -7.31
CA ARG A 43 -0.73 -14.60 -8.08
C ARG A 43 0.24 -15.56 -7.42
N PHE A 44 0.39 -15.48 -6.11
CA PHE A 44 1.20 -16.44 -5.35
C PHE A 44 0.68 -17.87 -5.53
N PHE A 45 -0.62 -18.08 -5.34
CA PHE A 45 -1.25 -19.39 -5.54
C PHE A 45 -1.07 -19.92 -6.96
N SER A 46 -1.30 -19.08 -7.97
CA SER A 46 -1.08 -19.44 -9.38
C SER A 46 0.37 -19.82 -9.66
N ARG A 47 1.33 -19.13 -9.02
CA ARG A 47 2.76 -19.42 -9.16
C ARG A 47 3.09 -20.80 -8.61
N ILE A 48 2.67 -21.11 -7.38
CA ILE A 48 2.98 -22.40 -6.73
C ILE A 48 2.24 -23.56 -7.40
N THR A 49 1.04 -23.32 -7.93
CA THR A 49 0.28 -24.35 -8.66
C THR A 49 0.95 -24.71 -10.00
N ARG A 50 1.57 -23.73 -10.67
CA ARG A 50 2.20 -23.95 -11.99
C ARG A 50 3.62 -24.54 -11.91
N ARG A 51 4.40 -24.13 -10.91
CA ARG A 51 5.85 -24.41 -10.84
C ARG A 51 6.28 -25.10 -9.54
N GLY A 52 5.32 -25.40 -8.66
CA GLY A 52 5.63 -25.87 -7.31
C GLY A 52 6.16 -24.73 -6.41
N HIS A 53 6.57 -25.09 -5.22
CA HIS A 53 7.05 -24.15 -4.20
C HIS A 53 8.50 -24.45 -3.74
N GLY A 54 9.15 -25.46 -4.32
CA GLY A 54 10.46 -25.92 -3.87
C GLY A 54 11.63 -24.96 -4.12
N ASP A 55 11.44 -23.94 -4.96
CA ASP A 55 12.41 -22.90 -5.26
C ASP A 55 12.11 -21.57 -4.53
N ILE A 56 11.17 -21.58 -3.58
CA ILE A 56 10.81 -20.40 -2.78
C ILE A 56 11.40 -20.58 -1.37
N ASP A 57 12.58 -20.05 -1.16
CA ASP A 57 13.28 -20.15 0.13
C ASP A 57 12.56 -19.35 1.23
N ASP A 58 12.10 -18.14 0.91
CA ASP A 58 11.34 -17.27 1.82
C ASP A 58 9.99 -16.88 1.20
N PRO A 59 8.91 -17.60 1.51
CA PRO A 59 7.59 -17.33 0.99
C PRO A 59 7.03 -15.98 1.41
N LYS A 60 7.40 -15.47 2.59
CA LYS A 60 6.97 -14.15 3.06
C LYS A 60 7.63 -13.04 2.25
N ALA A 61 8.94 -13.09 2.05
CA ALA A 61 9.66 -12.12 1.23
C ALA A 61 9.19 -12.15 -0.23
N TYR A 62 8.96 -13.35 -0.77
CA TYR A 62 8.44 -13.51 -2.12
C TYR A 62 7.03 -12.93 -2.28
N LEU A 63 6.12 -13.23 -1.35
CA LEU A 63 4.77 -12.67 -1.34
C LEU A 63 4.78 -11.16 -1.16
N MET A 64 5.67 -10.62 -0.31
CA MET A 64 5.85 -9.18 -0.14
C MET A 64 6.27 -8.51 -1.45
N SER A 65 7.15 -9.13 -2.23
CA SER A 65 7.55 -8.61 -3.54
C SER A 65 6.40 -8.57 -4.55
N ILE A 66 5.50 -9.55 -4.50
CA ILE A 66 4.27 -9.56 -5.30
C ILE A 66 3.36 -8.42 -4.86
N LEU A 67 3.12 -8.27 -3.56
CA LEU A 67 2.27 -7.22 -3.00
C LEU A 67 2.76 -5.81 -3.37
N GLN A 68 4.06 -5.57 -3.32
CA GLN A 68 4.66 -4.30 -3.74
C GLN A 68 4.40 -3.99 -5.23
N LYS A 69 4.51 -5.01 -6.09
CA LYS A 69 4.20 -4.87 -7.52
C LYS A 69 2.72 -4.60 -7.77
N GLU A 70 1.84 -5.28 -7.04
CA GLU A 70 0.38 -5.04 -7.14
C GLU A 70 0.04 -3.60 -6.72
N LEU A 71 0.60 -3.13 -5.62
CA LEU A 71 0.42 -1.75 -5.16
C LEU A 71 0.91 -0.73 -6.19
N SER A 72 2.12 -0.89 -6.70
CA SER A 72 2.69 0.00 -7.71
C SER A 72 1.85 0.03 -8.99
N GLY A 73 1.43 -1.14 -9.49
CA GLY A 73 0.59 -1.26 -10.67
C GLY A 73 -0.78 -0.62 -10.49
N PHE A 74 -1.40 -0.86 -9.34
CA PHE A 74 -2.72 -0.33 -8.99
C PHE A 74 -2.73 1.21 -8.97
N TYR A 75 -1.73 1.83 -8.35
CA TYR A 75 -1.66 3.29 -8.26
C TYR A 75 -1.27 3.95 -9.57
N ARG A 76 -0.36 3.37 -10.34
CA ARG A 76 -0.06 3.86 -11.70
C ARG A 76 -1.31 3.90 -12.56
N PHE A 77 -2.11 2.85 -12.53
CA PHE A 77 -3.36 2.78 -13.28
C PHE A 77 -4.36 3.87 -12.83
N LYS A 78 -4.53 4.06 -11.52
CA LYS A 78 -5.43 5.10 -10.97
C LYS A 78 -4.98 6.51 -11.35
N ILE A 79 -3.68 6.80 -11.31
CA ILE A 79 -3.14 8.11 -11.66
C ILE A 79 -3.37 8.39 -13.15
N ILE A 80 -3.03 7.44 -14.03
CA ILE A 80 -3.25 7.58 -15.47
C ILE A 80 -4.75 7.77 -15.77
N LYS A 81 -5.62 7.05 -15.08
CA LYS A 81 -7.06 7.20 -15.23
C LYS A 81 -7.54 8.58 -14.75
N ALA A 82 -7.09 9.04 -13.58
CA ALA A 82 -7.44 10.35 -13.05
C ALA A 82 -6.95 11.50 -13.93
N GLU A 83 -5.71 11.41 -14.45
CA GLU A 83 -5.18 12.40 -15.41
C GLU A 83 -5.97 12.43 -16.72
N LYS A 84 -6.45 11.27 -17.17
CA LYS A 84 -7.26 11.16 -18.39
C LYS A 84 -8.67 11.72 -18.19
N GLU A 85 -9.26 11.49 -17.03
CA GLU A 85 -10.57 12.04 -16.63
C GLU A 85 -10.48 13.53 -16.37
N GLN A 86 -9.42 14.03 -15.78
CA GLN A 86 -9.19 15.47 -15.51
C GLN A 86 -8.97 16.28 -16.80
N ARG A 87 -8.44 15.67 -17.85
CA ARG A 87 -8.37 16.27 -19.19
C ARG A 87 -9.71 16.33 -19.90
N MET A 88 -10.71 15.57 -19.46
CA MET A 88 -12.05 15.53 -20.03
C MET A 88 -13.08 16.36 -19.26
N THR A 89 -12.77 16.75 -18.01
CA THR A 89 -13.64 17.56 -17.15
C THR A 89 -12.78 18.62 -16.46
N ASP A 90 -12.93 19.86 -16.90
CA ASP A 90 -12.43 21.03 -16.20
C ASP A 90 -13.31 21.24 -14.96
N GLY A 91 -12.91 20.64 -13.84
CA GLY A 91 -13.62 20.71 -12.58
C GLY A 91 -12.96 19.84 -11.50
N MET A 92 -12.47 20.48 -10.46
CA MET A 92 -11.96 19.84 -9.24
C MET A 92 -13.00 18.85 -8.70
N THR A 93 -12.71 17.56 -8.76
CA THR A 93 -13.52 16.56 -8.07
C THR A 93 -12.82 16.23 -6.76
N GLU A 94 -13.36 16.73 -5.66
CA GLU A 94 -13.10 16.19 -4.33
C GLU A 94 -13.40 14.70 -4.35
N LEU A 95 -12.42 13.89 -3.94
CA LEU A 95 -12.61 12.46 -3.75
C LEU A 95 -13.57 12.29 -2.56
N SER A 96 -14.82 11.94 -2.86
CA SER A 96 -15.84 11.73 -1.85
C SER A 96 -15.55 10.47 -1.02
N VAL A 97 -15.79 10.61 0.28
CA VAL A 97 -15.54 9.62 1.35
C VAL A 97 -16.63 8.52 1.40
N GLU A 98 -17.50 8.39 0.41
CA GLU A 98 -18.79 7.71 0.51
C GLU A 98 -18.84 6.20 0.32
N ASP A 99 -17.69 5.48 0.13
CA ASP A 99 -17.73 4.03 -0.11
C ASP A 99 -17.19 3.20 1.09
N ILE A 100 -17.45 3.60 2.34
CA ILE A 100 -16.77 3.04 3.54
C ILE A 100 -17.66 2.09 4.37
N GLU A 101 -18.83 1.67 3.93
CA GLU A 101 -19.78 0.99 4.83
C GLU A 101 -19.58 -0.52 5.08
N ASP A 102 -18.64 -1.22 4.41
CA ASP A 102 -18.65 -2.70 4.48
C ASP A 102 -17.46 -3.36 5.21
N SER A 103 -16.62 -2.61 5.92
CA SER A 103 -15.55 -3.21 6.74
C SER A 103 -15.19 -2.32 7.93
N ALA A 104 -16.08 -2.27 8.94
CA ALA A 104 -16.03 -1.29 10.02
C ALA A 104 -14.70 -1.21 10.81
N ILE A 105 -14.01 -2.32 11.04
CA ILE A 105 -12.74 -2.34 11.79
C ILE A 105 -11.58 -1.81 10.94
N ASN A 106 -11.53 -2.16 9.67
CA ASN A 106 -10.46 -1.74 8.77
C ASN A 106 -10.63 -0.27 8.32
N ALA A 107 -11.86 0.21 8.17
CA ALA A 107 -12.15 1.58 7.76
C ALA A 107 -11.78 2.61 8.85
N GLU A 108 -12.08 2.33 10.11
CA GLU A 108 -11.74 3.22 11.22
C GLU A 108 -10.22 3.33 11.40
N MET A 109 -9.50 2.21 11.35
CA MET A 109 -8.05 2.18 11.44
C MET A 109 -7.39 2.90 10.25
N LEU A 110 -7.91 2.70 9.06
CA LEU A 110 -7.47 3.43 7.86
C LEU A 110 -7.71 4.94 8.00
N GLY A 111 -8.88 5.34 8.49
CA GLY A 111 -9.18 6.74 8.76
C GLY A 111 -8.12 7.37 9.66
N LYS A 112 -7.78 6.73 10.77
CA LYS A 112 -6.76 7.21 11.71
C LYS A 112 -5.36 7.32 11.09
N VAL A 113 -4.99 6.36 10.23
CA VAL A 113 -3.73 6.42 9.48
C VAL A 113 -3.71 7.59 8.50
N TRP A 114 -4.83 7.80 7.80
CA TRP A 114 -4.95 8.92 6.86
C TRP A 114 -4.98 10.27 7.55
N ASP A 115 -5.64 10.38 8.69
CA ASP A 115 -5.63 11.58 9.52
C ASP A 115 -4.19 11.93 9.94
N GLU A 116 -3.39 10.94 10.29
CA GLU A 116 -1.97 11.14 10.62
C GLU A 116 -1.17 11.62 9.41
N ILE A 117 -1.36 11.00 8.24
CA ILE A 117 -0.70 11.41 7.00
C ILE A 117 -1.17 12.80 6.56
N ALA A 118 -2.47 13.08 6.65
CA ALA A 118 -3.05 14.36 6.26
C ALA A 118 -2.66 15.50 7.20
N SER A 119 -2.45 15.21 8.49
CA SER A 119 -2.02 16.19 9.49
C SER A 119 -0.52 16.55 9.39
N ALA A 120 0.25 15.77 8.63
CA ALA A 120 1.67 16.03 8.43
C ALA A 120 1.89 17.35 7.64
N PRO A 121 3.03 18.02 7.85
CA PRO A 121 3.40 19.18 7.04
C PRO A 121 3.32 18.86 5.53
N ALA A 122 2.82 19.80 4.74
CA ALA A 122 2.53 19.59 3.30
C ALA A 122 3.69 18.98 2.52
N GLU A 123 4.92 19.37 2.77
CA GLU A 123 6.10 18.80 2.12
C GLU A 123 6.38 17.36 2.54
N SER A 124 6.11 17.02 3.81
CA SER A 124 6.25 15.64 4.30
C SER A 124 5.19 14.73 3.70
N HIS A 125 3.95 15.22 3.61
CA HIS A 125 2.85 14.52 2.94
C HIS A 125 3.17 14.29 1.45
N LYS A 126 3.58 15.35 0.73
CA LYS A 126 3.98 15.25 -0.69
C LYS A 126 5.12 14.25 -0.88
N ALA A 127 6.20 14.36 -0.11
CA ALA A 127 7.34 13.45 -0.21
C ALA A 127 6.92 11.99 0.05
N PHE A 128 6.06 11.75 1.01
CA PHE A 128 5.53 10.43 1.32
C PHE A 128 4.70 9.87 0.18
N VAL A 129 3.77 10.67 -0.38
CA VAL A 129 2.93 10.27 -1.52
C VAL A 129 3.80 9.98 -2.76
N LEU A 130 4.72 10.86 -3.11
CA LEU A 130 5.60 10.68 -4.26
C LEU A 130 6.45 9.41 -4.13
N TYR A 131 6.93 9.11 -2.94
CA TYR A 131 7.76 7.94 -2.69
C TYR A 131 6.96 6.63 -2.69
N TYR A 132 5.84 6.59 -1.95
CA TYR A 132 5.10 5.36 -1.73
C TYR A 132 4.04 5.06 -2.77
N TYR A 133 3.48 6.06 -3.43
CA TYR A 133 2.42 5.88 -4.41
C TYR A 133 2.88 6.04 -5.85
N LEU A 134 3.86 6.92 -6.09
CA LEU A 134 4.39 7.14 -7.43
C LEU A 134 5.71 6.44 -7.70
N ASP A 135 6.24 5.69 -6.74
CA ASP A 135 7.52 4.96 -6.84
C ASP A 135 8.69 5.87 -7.29
N MET A 136 8.62 7.16 -6.94
CA MET A 136 9.69 8.09 -7.30
C MET A 136 10.94 7.84 -6.46
N THR A 137 12.10 8.00 -7.08
CA THR A 137 13.36 7.95 -6.33
C THR A 137 13.50 9.16 -5.41
N VAL A 138 14.26 9.02 -4.33
CA VAL A 138 14.54 10.15 -3.43
C VAL A 138 15.17 11.33 -4.16
N ALA A 139 16.02 11.06 -5.15
CA ALA A 139 16.65 12.09 -5.98
C ALA A 139 15.62 12.85 -6.84
N ASP A 140 14.64 12.13 -7.42
CA ASP A 140 13.58 12.75 -8.22
C ASP A 140 12.64 13.57 -7.33
N ILE A 141 12.28 13.07 -6.15
CA ILE A 141 11.46 13.80 -5.17
C ILE A 141 12.19 15.08 -4.69
N ALA A 142 13.48 14.97 -4.44
CA ALA A 142 14.30 16.12 -4.03
C ALA A 142 14.28 17.22 -5.09
N ARG A 143 14.40 16.87 -6.36
CA ARG A 143 14.27 17.80 -7.49
C ARG A 143 12.87 18.40 -7.60
N GLU A 144 11.85 17.55 -7.54
CA GLU A 144 10.45 17.98 -7.68
C GLU A 144 10.01 18.94 -6.57
N LEU A 145 10.42 18.66 -5.33
CA LEU A 145 10.06 19.47 -4.17
C LEU A 145 11.07 20.59 -3.84
N ASN A 146 12.15 20.70 -4.62
CA ASN A 146 13.25 21.64 -4.37
C ASN A 146 13.84 21.48 -2.96
N LEU A 147 14.10 20.24 -2.57
CA LEU A 147 14.66 19.84 -1.28
C LEU A 147 15.97 19.08 -1.48
N SER A 148 16.77 18.98 -0.42
CA SER A 148 17.89 18.03 -0.42
C SER A 148 17.39 16.58 -0.26
N GLU A 149 18.12 15.61 -0.79
CA GLU A 149 17.79 14.19 -0.61
C GLU A 149 17.74 13.78 0.87
N SER A 150 18.63 14.35 1.69
CA SER A 150 18.62 14.15 3.13
C SER A 150 17.35 14.66 3.78
N ALA A 151 16.85 15.83 3.36
CA ALA A 151 15.59 16.38 3.83
C ALA A 151 14.40 15.50 3.43
N VAL A 152 14.38 14.99 2.20
CA VAL A 152 13.35 14.06 1.73
C VAL A 152 13.33 12.78 2.55
N LYS A 153 14.50 12.13 2.71
CA LYS A 153 14.65 10.91 3.54
C LYS A 153 14.15 11.13 4.97
N SER A 154 14.53 12.25 5.56
CA SER A 154 14.16 12.61 6.93
C SER A 154 12.65 12.80 7.10
N ARG A 155 11.99 13.46 6.13
CA ARG A 155 10.53 13.67 6.13
C ARG A 155 9.77 12.35 5.99
N ILE A 156 10.17 11.53 5.02
CA ILE A 156 9.56 10.20 4.79
C ILE A 156 9.73 9.33 6.04
N HIS A 157 10.93 9.29 6.61
CA HIS A 157 11.21 8.48 7.80
C HIS A 157 10.36 8.90 9.01
N ARG A 158 10.25 10.21 9.29
CA ARG A 158 9.47 10.72 10.42
C ARG A 158 7.98 10.41 10.25
N LEU A 159 7.42 10.65 9.07
CA LEU A 159 6.02 10.36 8.83
C LEU A 159 5.73 8.86 8.89
N ARG A 160 6.62 8.03 8.35
CA ARG A 160 6.51 6.57 8.47
C ARG A 160 6.56 6.09 9.93
N ALA A 161 7.43 6.67 10.75
CA ALA A 161 7.51 6.34 12.17
C ALA A 161 6.22 6.72 12.91
N SER A 162 5.65 7.90 12.63
CA SER A 162 4.38 8.36 13.19
C SER A 162 3.22 7.42 12.83
N VAL A 163 3.09 7.06 11.56
CA VAL A 163 2.08 6.10 11.09
C VAL A 163 2.23 4.74 11.77
N ARG A 164 3.47 4.23 11.86
CA ARG A 164 3.73 2.95 12.57
C ARG A 164 3.34 2.99 14.04
N GLN A 165 3.64 4.08 14.71
CA GLN A 165 3.28 4.25 16.12
C GLN A 165 1.77 4.28 16.30
N LYS A 166 1.05 4.93 15.40
CA LYS A 166 -0.42 4.96 15.39
C LYS A 166 -0.99 3.55 15.23
N LEU A 167 -0.53 2.83 14.22
CA LEU A 167 -0.94 1.44 13.95
C LEU A 167 -0.64 0.52 15.13
N ALA A 168 0.53 0.63 15.75
CA ALA A 168 0.90 -0.22 16.88
C ALA A 168 -0.03 -0.02 18.09
N LYS A 169 -0.49 1.21 18.33
CA LYS A 169 -1.46 1.52 19.40
C LYS A 169 -2.84 0.91 19.13
N GLU A 170 -3.30 0.95 17.89
CA GLU A 170 -4.61 0.42 17.51
C GLU A 170 -4.64 -1.12 17.50
N TRP A 171 -3.51 -1.79 17.27
CA TRP A 171 -3.45 -3.26 17.32
C TRP A 171 -3.25 -3.84 18.72
N GLN A 172 -2.93 -3.01 19.71
CA GLN A 172 -2.81 -3.42 21.11
C GLN A 172 -4.07 -3.12 21.91
N ALA A 173 -5.00 -2.39 21.32
CA ALA A 173 -6.30 -2.07 21.94
C ALA A 173 -7.37 -3.08 21.51
#